data_18929ba6cf18c59dd768d57c104e582d
#
_entry.id   18929ba6cf18c59dd768d57c104e582d
#
_cell.length_a   1.000
_cell.length_b   1.000
_cell.length_c   1.000
_cell.angle_alpha   90.00
_cell.angle_beta   90.00
_cell.angle_gamma   90.00
#
_symmetry.space_group_name_H-M   'P 1'
#
loop_
_entity.id
_entity.type
_entity.pdbx_description
1 polymer ?
#
loop_
_entity_poly.entity_id
_entity_poly.type
_entity_poly.pdbx_seq_one_letter_code
_entity_poly.pdbx_strand_id
1 'polypeptide(L)'
;MEAFNGNIIVSSQVLWEFRQSARFQVFRHLSDRTKGFSKPESERMIGVLAANVKAGSLTLETVEWPDVHSIAETLSAFHTMKGGHRPMDIIHLATAKHLGLKHFLTFNGNQKKLAEAEGLVVPV
;
A
#
# COMPACT_ATOMS: atom_id res chain seq x y z
N MET A 1 -5.87 6.37 21.55
CA MET A 1 -6.16 6.02 20.14
C MET A 1 -6.62 4.57 20.07
N GLU A 2 -7.78 4.35 19.49
CA GLU A 2 -8.29 2.99 19.35
C GLU A 2 -7.51 2.22 18.28
N ALA A 3 -7.23 0.94 18.54
CA ALA A 3 -6.64 0.07 17.54
C ALA A 3 -7.65 -0.25 16.44
N PHE A 4 -7.18 -0.34 15.20
CA PHE A 4 -8.01 -0.74 14.08
C PHE A 4 -8.32 -2.24 14.18
N ASN A 5 -9.61 -2.59 14.24
CA ASN A 5 -10.09 -3.97 14.40
C ASN A 5 -10.80 -4.53 13.16
N GLY A 6 -10.86 -3.78 12.06
CA GLY A 6 -11.52 -4.22 10.83
C GLY A 6 -10.65 -5.14 9.99
N ASN A 7 -11.28 -5.75 8.98
CA ASN A 7 -10.54 -6.50 7.98
C ASN A 7 -9.66 -5.57 7.16
N ILE A 8 -8.44 -6.02 6.87
CA ILE A 8 -7.53 -5.28 6.00
C ILE A 8 -7.86 -5.64 4.56
N ILE A 9 -8.23 -4.63 3.78
CA ILE A 9 -8.54 -4.79 2.36
C ILE A 9 -7.30 -4.44 1.55
N VAL A 10 -6.96 -5.28 0.59
CA VAL A 10 -5.82 -5.09 -0.29
C VAL A 10 -6.24 -5.27 -1.75
N SER A 11 -5.55 -4.58 -2.66
CA SER A 11 -5.68 -4.80 -4.09
C SER A 11 -4.58 -5.75 -4.57
N SER A 12 -4.75 -6.31 -5.77
CA SER A 12 -3.69 -7.10 -6.41
C SER A 12 -2.41 -6.28 -6.61
N GLN A 13 -2.54 -4.97 -6.80
CA GLN A 13 -1.42 -4.05 -6.92
C GLN A 13 -0.57 -4.02 -5.66
N VAL A 14 -1.20 -3.91 -4.48
CA VAL A 14 -0.50 -3.91 -3.19
C VAL A 14 0.23 -5.23 -2.98
N LEU A 15 -0.43 -6.35 -3.29
CA LEU A 15 0.19 -7.67 -3.15
C LEU A 15 1.41 -7.82 -4.06
N TRP A 16 1.30 -7.36 -5.29
CA TRP A 16 2.42 -7.40 -6.22
C TRP A 16 3.58 -6.52 -5.76
N GLU A 17 3.30 -5.31 -5.31
CA GLU A 17 4.34 -4.41 -4.80
C GLU A 17 5.07 -5.01 -3.62
N PHE A 18 4.35 -5.66 -2.71
CA PHE A 18 4.97 -6.33 -1.58
C PHE A 18 5.96 -7.40 -2.04
N ARG A 19 5.54 -8.25 -3.00
CA ARG A 19 6.43 -9.29 -3.54
C ARG A 19 7.64 -8.69 -4.24
N GLN A 20 7.43 -7.65 -5.02
CA GLN A 20 8.53 -6.95 -5.71
C GLN A 20 9.49 -6.32 -4.70
N SER A 21 8.96 -5.66 -3.67
CA SER A 21 9.76 -5.05 -2.62
C SER A 21 10.58 -6.09 -1.86
N ALA A 22 9.97 -7.23 -1.51
CA ALA A 22 10.68 -8.30 -0.80
C ALA A 22 11.85 -8.85 -1.63
N ARG A 23 11.66 -9.00 -2.93
CA ARG A 23 12.73 -9.47 -3.84
C ARG A 23 13.80 -8.40 -4.05
N PHE A 24 13.43 -7.14 -4.11
CA PHE A 24 14.39 -6.04 -4.21
C PHE A 24 15.30 -5.96 -2.98
N GLN A 25 14.76 -6.28 -1.79
CA GLN A 25 15.58 -6.31 -0.58
C GLN A 25 16.63 -7.43 -0.63
N VAL A 26 16.37 -8.53 -1.34
CA VAL A 26 17.39 -9.56 -1.58
C VAL A 26 18.52 -9.00 -2.46
N PHE A 27 18.18 -8.28 -3.51
CA PHE A 27 19.15 -7.61 -4.37
C PHE A 27 20.07 -6.68 -3.56
N ARG A 28 19.47 -5.86 -2.67
CA ARG A 28 20.24 -4.98 -1.79
C ARG A 28 21.17 -5.75 -0.86
N HIS A 29 20.68 -6.85 -0.30
CA HIS A 29 21.45 -7.69 0.62
C HIS A 29 22.63 -8.37 -0.07
N LEU A 30 22.44 -8.80 -1.32
CA LEU A 30 23.53 -9.40 -2.11
C LEU A 30 24.63 -8.38 -2.43
N SER A 31 24.29 -7.12 -2.57
CA SER A 31 25.25 -6.03 -2.82
C SER A 31 25.91 -5.55 -1.54
N ASP A 32 25.19 -5.51 -0.44
CA ASP A 32 25.66 -5.05 0.87
C ASP A 32 24.90 -5.80 1.96
N ARG A 33 25.59 -6.71 2.65
CA ARG A 33 24.98 -7.59 3.64
C ARG A 33 24.44 -6.89 4.88
N THR A 34 24.76 -5.62 5.06
CA THR A 34 24.19 -4.79 6.13
C THR A 34 22.84 -4.21 5.77
N LYS A 35 22.40 -4.38 4.51
CA LYS A 35 21.16 -3.85 3.97
C LYS A 35 20.25 -4.98 3.50
N GLY A 36 18.93 -4.69 3.45
CA GLY A 36 17.96 -5.66 2.98
C GLY A 36 17.90 -6.91 3.83
N PHE A 37 17.52 -8.03 3.20
CA PHE A 37 17.46 -9.33 3.88
C PHE A 37 17.69 -10.48 2.89
N SER A 38 17.95 -11.69 3.43
CA SER A 38 18.31 -12.86 2.65
C SER A 38 17.15 -13.39 1.81
N LYS A 39 17.47 -14.19 0.79
CA LYS A 39 16.46 -14.87 -0.05
C LYS A 39 15.50 -15.74 0.78
N PRO A 40 15.96 -16.58 1.74
CA PRO A 40 15.04 -17.34 2.58
C PRO A 40 14.08 -16.46 3.37
N GLU A 41 14.53 -15.32 3.89
CA GLU A 41 13.67 -14.39 4.60
C GLU A 41 12.63 -13.76 3.67
N SER A 42 13.02 -13.38 2.45
CA SER A 42 12.09 -12.87 1.45
C SER A 42 11.02 -13.90 1.10
N GLU A 43 11.41 -15.14 0.86
CA GLU A 43 10.48 -16.23 0.55
C GLU A 43 9.53 -16.50 1.72
N ARG A 44 10.04 -16.44 2.96
CA ARG A 44 9.20 -16.59 4.15
C ARG A 44 8.15 -15.49 4.23
N MET A 45 8.53 -14.24 4.00
CA MET A 45 7.60 -13.10 4.05
C MET A 45 6.52 -13.19 2.98
N ILE A 46 6.90 -13.58 1.76
CA ILE A 46 5.96 -13.77 0.66
C ILE A 46 4.99 -14.92 0.98
N GLY A 47 5.49 -15.99 1.58
CA GLY A 47 4.66 -17.11 2.01
C GLY A 47 3.66 -16.72 3.10
N VAL A 48 4.08 -15.91 4.06
CA VAL A 48 3.18 -15.40 5.12
C VAL A 48 2.09 -14.53 4.52
N LEU A 49 2.43 -13.67 3.56
CA LEU A 49 1.45 -12.85 2.87
C LEU A 49 0.38 -13.72 2.17
N ALA A 50 0.83 -14.71 1.41
CA ALA A 50 -0.08 -15.64 0.70
C ALA A 50 -0.99 -16.39 1.67
N ALA A 51 -0.44 -16.84 2.81
CA ALA A 51 -1.20 -17.52 3.85
C ALA A 51 -2.27 -16.62 4.46
N ASN A 52 -1.95 -15.34 4.70
CA ASN A 52 -2.90 -14.38 5.25
C ASN A 52 -4.04 -14.08 4.28
N VAL A 53 -3.76 -14.01 2.98
CA VAL A 53 -4.82 -13.86 1.96
C VAL A 53 -5.71 -15.08 1.94
N LYS A 54 -5.12 -16.28 1.94
CA LYS A 54 -5.87 -17.55 1.94
C LYS A 54 -6.73 -17.71 3.20
N ALA A 55 -6.23 -17.29 4.35
CA ALA A 55 -6.94 -17.39 5.62
C ALA A 55 -8.02 -16.31 5.80
N GLY A 56 -8.05 -15.30 4.93
CA GLY A 56 -9.01 -14.20 5.04
C GLY A 56 -8.61 -13.08 5.98
N SER A 57 -7.40 -13.12 6.55
CA SER A 57 -6.87 -12.02 7.36
C SER A 57 -6.65 -10.76 6.52
N LEU A 58 -6.34 -10.96 5.24
CA LEU A 58 -6.31 -9.91 4.22
C LEU A 58 -7.38 -10.22 3.19
N THR A 59 -8.24 -9.26 2.90
CA THR A 59 -9.30 -9.42 1.92
C THR A 59 -8.88 -8.79 0.60
N LEU A 60 -8.79 -9.60 -0.45
CA LEU A 60 -8.46 -9.13 -1.80
C LEU A 60 -9.73 -8.59 -2.46
N GLU A 61 -9.72 -7.31 -2.81
CA GLU A 61 -10.82 -6.66 -3.53
C GLU A 61 -10.42 -6.35 -4.96
N THR A 62 -11.37 -6.54 -5.88
CA THR A 62 -11.22 -6.19 -7.29
C THR A 62 -11.55 -4.71 -7.47
N VAL A 63 -10.80 -4.02 -8.31
CA VAL A 63 -11.02 -2.61 -8.62
C VAL A 63 -11.14 -2.40 -10.12
N GLU A 64 -11.90 -1.36 -10.50
CA GLU A 64 -11.96 -0.90 -11.90
C GLU A 64 -10.84 0.13 -12.10
N TRP A 65 -9.76 -0.30 -12.73
CA TRP A 65 -8.56 0.53 -12.87
C TRP A 65 -8.81 1.86 -13.58
N PRO A 66 -9.63 1.94 -14.64
CA PRO A 66 -9.92 3.24 -15.26
C PRO A 66 -10.54 4.23 -14.26
N ASP A 67 -11.41 3.77 -13.37
CA ASP A 67 -12.01 4.61 -12.33
C ASP A 67 -10.99 5.04 -11.29
N VAL A 68 -10.12 4.11 -10.89
CA VAL A 68 -9.01 4.41 -9.96
C VAL A 68 -8.09 5.48 -10.57
N HIS A 69 -7.73 5.33 -11.84
CA HIS A 69 -6.87 6.30 -12.52
C HIS A 69 -7.53 7.66 -12.65
N SER A 70 -8.85 7.70 -12.84
CA SER A 70 -9.59 8.97 -12.88
C SER A 70 -9.53 9.70 -11.54
N ILE A 71 -9.71 8.98 -10.44
CA ILE A 71 -9.55 9.53 -9.09
C ILE A 71 -8.10 9.96 -8.85
N ALA A 72 -7.14 9.13 -9.27
CA ALA A 72 -5.72 9.44 -9.14
C ALA A 72 -5.35 10.73 -9.88
N GLU A 73 -5.91 10.95 -11.06
CA GLU A 73 -5.67 12.18 -11.82
C GLU A 73 -6.16 13.41 -11.05
N THR A 74 -7.34 13.33 -10.46
CA THR A 74 -7.88 14.41 -9.63
C THR A 74 -6.99 14.69 -8.42
N LEU A 75 -6.56 13.64 -7.73
CA LEU A 75 -5.66 13.77 -6.57
C LEU A 75 -4.32 14.36 -6.97
N SER A 76 -3.75 13.87 -8.07
CA SER A 76 -2.47 14.34 -8.59
C SER A 76 -2.52 15.84 -8.94
N ALA A 77 -3.54 16.24 -9.69
CA ALA A 77 -3.71 17.62 -10.10
C ALA A 77 -3.86 18.58 -8.92
N PHE A 78 -4.53 18.11 -7.86
CA PHE A 78 -4.80 18.97 -6.70
C PHE A 78 -3.64 18.99 -5.70
N HIS A 79 -2.94 17.87 -5.50
CA HIS A 79 -2.00 17.73 -4.37
C HIS A 79 -0.53 17.64 -4.77
N THR A 80 -0.19 17.06 -5.94
CA THR A 80 1.20 16.64 -6.20
C THR A 80 2.15 17.82 -6.33
N MET A 81 1.75 18.90 -6.97
CA MET A 81 2.62 20.06 -7.14
C MET A 81 3.00 20.72 -5.82
N LYS A 82 2.16 20.61 -4.80
CA LYS A 82 2.41 21.17 -3.47
C LYS A 82 3.07 20.19 -2.53
N GLY A 83 2.70 18.91 -2.59
CA GLY A 83 3.11 17.89 -1.63
C GLY A 83 4.18 16.92 -2.14
N GLY A 84 4.45 16.89 -3.44
CA GLY A 84 5.48 16.03 -4.02
C GLY A 84 5.20 14.55 -3.88
N HIS A 85 3.97 14.12 -4.17
CA HIS A 85 3.55 12.73 -4.01
C HIS A 85 4.05 11.85 -5.15
N ARG A 86 4.47 10.62 -4.82
CA ARG A 86 4.89 9.63 -5.80
C ARG A 86 3.68 8.93 -6.42
N PRO A 87 3.80 8.41 -7.67
CA PRO A 87 2.68 7.81 -8.38
C PRO A 87 1.96 6.72 -7.58
N MET A 88 2.71 5.80 -6.96
CA MET A 88 2.09 4.69 -6.24
C MET A 88 1.37 5.13 -4.97
N ASP A 89 1.86 6.16 -4.29
CA ASP A 89 1.20 6.71 -3.11
C ASP A 89 -0.16 7.29 -3.49
N ILE A 90 -0.25 7.94 -4.63
CA ILE A 90 -1.51 8.45 -5.18
C ILE A 90 -2.44 7.30 -5.57
N ILE A 91 -1.93 6.27 -6.26
CA ILE A 91 -2.74 5.12 -6.70
C ILE A 91 -3.36 4.38 -5.52
N HIS A 92 -2.60 4.17 -4.44
CA HIS A 92 -3.13 3.48 -3.25
C HIS A 92 -4.27 4.27 -2.61
N LEU A 93 -4.13 5.58 -2.51
CA LEU A 93 -5.20 6.42 -1.95
C LEU A 93 -6.42 6.44 -2.88
N ALA A 94 -6.20 6.55 -4.18
CA ALA A 94 -7.27 6.52 -5.18
C ALA A 94 -8.06 5.19 -5.11
N THR A 95 -7.34 4.08 -4.92
CA THR A 95 -7.97 2.76 -4.74
C THR A 95 -8.85 2.73 -3.49
N ALA A 96 -8.36 3.24 -2.38
CA ALA A 96 -9.14 3.31 -1.14
C ALA A 96 -10.41 4.15 -1.32
N LYS A 97 -10.30 5.29 -2.00
CA LYS A 97 -11.45 6.14 -2.31
C LYS A 97 -12.45 5.45 -3.24
N HIS A 98 -11.94 4.78 -4.27
CA HIS A 98 -12.78 4.02 -5.20
C HIS A 98 -13.60 2.94 -4.49
N LEU A 99 -12.98 2.25 -3.53
CA LEU A 99 -13.63 1.21 -2.74
C LEU A 99 -14.52 1.77 -1.61
N GLY A 100 -14.55 3.08 -1.44
CA GLY A 100 -15.37 3.72 -0.40
C GLY A 100 -14.88 3.47 1.02
N LEU A 101 -13.59 3.20 1.20
CA LEU A 101 -13.01 2.92 2.51
C LEU A 101 -12.85 4.20 3.32
N LYS A 102 -12.99 4.08 4.64
CA LYS A 102 -12.84 5.20 5.58
C LYS A 102 -11.46 5.24 6.22
N HIS A 103 -10.80 4.10 6.33
CA HIS A 103 -9.51 3.96 6.99
C HIS A 103 -8.41 3.66 5.98
N PHE A 104 -7.25 4.23 6.18
CA PHE A 104 -6.10 4.05 5.31
C PHE A 104 -4.86 3.78 6.16
N LEU A 105 -4.22 2.64 5.96
CA LEU A 105 -3.03 2.24 6.72
C LEU A 105 -1.77 2.68 5.97
N THR A 106 -0.97 3.50 6.61
CA THR A 106 0.33 3.92 6.07
C THR A 106 1.26 4.33 7.19
N PHE A 107 2.54 4.09 6.99
CA PHE A 107 3.61 4.58 7.88
C PHE A 107 4.38 5.76 7.23
N ASN A 108 4.01 6.15 6.02
CA ASN A 108 4.60 7.29 5.33
C ASN A 108 3.88 8.58 5.74
N GLY A 109 4.59 9.51 6.37
CA GLY A 109 4.01 10.75 6.88
C GLY A 109 3.42 11.64 5.80
N ASN A 110 4.01 11.67 4.61
CA ASN A 110 3.50 12.47 3.49
C ASN A 110 2.18 11.87 2.95
N GLN A 111 2.12 10.55 2.83
CA GLN A 111 0.91 9.85 2.43
C GLN A 111 -0.19 9.99 3.49
N LYS A 112 0.16 9.95 4.78
CA LYS A 112 -0.79 10.19 5.87
C LYS A 112 -1.45 11.56 5.76
N LYS A 113 -0.66 12.60 5.52
CA LYS A 113 -1.19 13.97 5.34
C LYS A 113 -2.15 14.04 4.18
N LEU A 114 -1.80 13.39 3.07
CA LEU A 114 -2.66 13.34 1.89
C LEU A 114 -3.97 12.61 2.19
N ALA A 115 -3.91 11.45 2.83
CA ALA A 115 -5.09 10.67 3.19
C ALA A 115 -6.03 11.47 4.11
N GLU A 116 -5.48 12.11 5.13
CA GLU A 116 -6.25 12.93 6.05
C GLU A 116 -6.87 14.14 5.36
N ALA A 117 -6.15 14.78 4.43
CA ALA A 117 -6.67 15.90 3.64
C ALA A 117 -7.87 15.48 2.78
N GLU A 118 -7.92 14.20 2.36
CA GLU A 118 -9.02 13.63 1.60
C GLU A 118 -10.11 13.01 2.45
N GLY A 119 -10.06 13.20 3.77
CA GLY A 119 -11.11 12.78 4.68
C GLY A 119 -11.00 11.34 5.17
N LEU A 120 -9.88 10.65 4.93
CA LEU A 120 -9.68 9.32 5.46
C LEU A 120 -9.08 9.36 6.86
N VAL A 121 -9.35 8.32 7.64
CA VAL A 121 -8.78 8.14 8.97
C VAL A 121 -7.55 7.24 8.87
N VAL A 122 -6.43 7.72 9.38
CA VAL A 122 -5.21 6.92 9.47
C VAL A 122 -5.05 6.47 10.91
N PRO A 123 -5.31 5.17 11.21
CA PRO A 123 -5.39 4.69 12.60
C PRO A 123 -4.04 4.47 13.28
N VAL A 124 -2.94 4.79 12.64
CA VAL A 124 -1.58 4.65 13.21
C VAL A 124 -0.83 5.95 13.21
#